data_ade48a223f27fca1ef0c0d6e77e4de32
#
_entry.id   ade48a223f27fca1ef0c0d6e77e4de32
#
_cell.length_a   1.000
_cell.length_b   1.000
_cell.length_c   1.000
_cell.angle_alpha   90.00
_cell.angle_beta   90.00
_cell.angle_gamma   90.00
#
_symmetry.space_group_name_H-M   'P 1'
#
loop_
_entity.id
_entity.type
_entity.pdbx_description
1 polymer ?
#
loop_
_entity_poly.entity_id
_entity_poly.type
_entity_poly.pdbx_seq_one_letter_code
_entity_poly.pdbx_strand_id
1 'polypeptide(L)'
;MDSPATDLSQKLSREAEAVCRQYLSNGRKHGNYWIVGDVDNTPGRSLYVRLTGPSRGKGAAGKWTDAATGEHGDLLDLIAANLNLSTLRDTLDEARRFLSLPRPEPPARQPQSPAVRGSPEAVRRLWAMGQPIAGTLAELYLSARGLKDLRSVSALRFHPNCYYWREDANANDPPEAWPALLAKVTDNAENLTGVHRTWLDPQTADKAPLDPNRKAMGNLLGHAVRMGSPTDILAVGEGLETMLSLRLAFAGLPIAAALSSNHLAAFDPSVGVRRLYVAIDNDEAGQVAFDALTNRFADSDLHLLPLRPMLDDFNGDLRKCGIDEMRSHLRPQLLPVDVPTLLAVETD
;
A
#
# COMPACT_ATOMS: atom_id res chain seq x y z
N MET A 1 -13.15 -22.03 12.83
CA MET A 1 -12.18 -22.78 12.00
C MET A 1 -10.80 -22.53 12.56
N ASP A 2 -9.97 -23.58 12.68
CA ASP A 2 -8.59 -23.43 13.14
C ASP A 2 -7.79 -22.63 12.07
N SER A 3 -6.80 -21.86 12.50
CA SER A 3 -5.94 -21.13 11.56
C SER A 3 -5.09 -22.09 10.72
N PRO A 4 -4.63 -21.70 9.51
CA PRO A 4 -3.74 -22.55 8.69
C PRO A 4 -2.47 -22.98 9.42
N ALA A 5 -1.94 -22.14 10.31
CA ALA A 5 -0.79 -22.46 11.15
C ALA A 5 -1.14 -23.56 12.18
N THR A 6 -2.31 -23.46 12.82
CA THR A 6 -2.78 -24.45 13.79
C THR A 6 -2.98 -25.84 13.15
N ASP A 7 -3.57 -25.89 11.94
CA ASP A 7 -3.77 -27.13 11.19
C ASP A 7 -2.43 -27.79 10.82
N LEU A 8 -1.47 -27.01 10.33
CA LEU A 8 -0.12 -27.51 10.00
C LEU A 8 0.65 -27.97 11.24
N SER A 9 0.61 -27.21 12.35
CA SER A 9 1.23 -27.61 13.62
C SER A 9 0.68 -28.93 14.11
N GLN A 10 -0.63 -29.18 13.99
CA GLN A 10 -1.26 -30.47 14.36
C GLN A 10 -0.85 -31.61 13.40
N LYS A 11 -0.71 -31.35 12.10
CA LYS A 11 -0.23 -32.36 11.14
C LYS A 11 1.24 -32.71 11.39
N LEU A 12 2.09 -31.72 11.64
CA LEU A 12 3.49 -31.94 12.02
C LEU A 12 3.62 -32.74 13.32
N SER A 13 2.75 -32.48 14.31
CA SER A 13 2.81 -33.19 15.59
C SER A 13 2.53 -34.70 15.48
N ARG A 14 1.77 -35.14 14.48
CA ARG A 14 1.55 -36.54 14.16
C ARG A 14 2.78 -37.23 13.57
N GLU A 15 3.63 -36.43 12.93
CA GLU A 15 4.88 -36.82 12.27
C GLU A 15 6.10 -36.37 13.07
N ALA A 16 5.96 -36.11 14.37
CA ALA A 16 7.01 -35.48 15.20
C ALA A 16 8.37 -36.18 15.10
N GLU A 17 8.38 -37.52 15.06
CA GLU A 17 9.63 -38.28 14.92
C GLU A 17 10.27 -38.05 13.53
N ALA A 18 9.49 -38.04 12.46
CA ALA A 18 9.97 -37.79 11.11
C ALA A 18 10.53 -36.35 10.97
N VAL A 19 9.85 -35.36 11.55
CA VAL A 19 10.34 -33.96 11.63
C VAL A 19 11.70 -33.93 12.34
N CYS A 20 11.82 -34.56 13.50
CA CYS A 20 13.09 -34.59 14.24
C CYS A 20 14.21 -35.29 13.45
N ARG A 21 13.92 -36.38 12.74
CA ARG A 21 14.91 -37.06 11.88
C ARG A 21 15.38 -36.18 10.74
N GLN A 22 14.51 -35.37 10.18
CA GLN A 22 14.83 -34.46 9.06
C GLN A 22 15.67 -33.26 9.50
N TYR A 23 15.22 -32.56 10.54
CA TYR A 23 15.80 -31.27 10.93
C TYR A 23 16.80 -31.38 12.09
N LEU A 24 16.70 -32.42 12.92
CA LEU A 24 17.55 -32.66 14.10
C LEU A 24 18.23 -34.03 14.01
N SER A 25 18.90 -34.30 12.88
CA SER A 25 19.46 -35.60 12.54
C SER A 25 20.55 -36.06 13.51
N ASN A 26 21.26 -35.16 14.22
CA ASN A 26 22.26 -35.49 15.25
C ASN A 26 21.64 -35.95 16.59
N GLY A 27 20.31 -35.82 16.70
CA GLY A 27 19.54 -36.28 17.84
C GLY A 27 19.24 -37.78 17.81
N ARG A 28 18.68 -38.27 18.90
CA ARG A 28 18.25 -39.66 19.03
C ARG A 28 16.96 -39.79 19.87
N LYS A 29 16.21 -40.79 19.55
CA LYS A 29 14.99 -41.15 20.35
C LYS A 29 15.39 -41.74 21.69
N HIS A 30 14.79 -41.21 22.75
CA HIS A 30 14.90 -41.72 24.09
C HIS A 30 13.50 -41.73 24.75
N GLY A 31 12.89 -42.92 24.84
CA GLY A 31 11.52 -43.06 25.29
C GLY A 31 10.55 -42.25 24.40
N ASN A 32 9.80 -41.35 25.03
CA ASN A 32 8.84 -40.45 24.33
C ASN A 32 9.41 -39.16 23.84
N TYR A 33 10.73 -39.02 23.82
CA TYR A 33 11.41 -37.78 23.44
C TYR A 33 12.47 -38.01 22.35
N TRP A 34 12.67 -37.01 21.53
CA TRP A 34 13.87 -36.83 20.71
C TRP A 34 14.79 -35.88 21.44
N ILE A 35 16.08 -36.24 21.59
CA ILE A 35 17.06 -35.48 22.36
C ILE A 35 18.22 -35.10 21.43
N VAL A 36 18.59 -33.82 21.42
CA VAL A 36 19.68 -33.22 20.64
C VAL A 36 20.29 -32.05 21.42
N GLY A 37 21.34 -31.42 20.93
CA GLY A 37 21.98 -30.27 21.60
C GLY A 37 21.09 -29.01 21.60
N ASP A 38 20.63 -28.60 20.44
CA ASP A 38 19.87 -27.36 20.24
C ASP A 38 19.07 -27.39 18.94
N VAL A 39 18.41 -26.27 18.62
CA VAL A 39 17.62 -26.10 17.38
C VAL A 39 18.48 -26.12 16.12
N ASP A 40 19.77 -25.77 16.21
CA ASP A 40 20.73 -25.81 15.10
C ASP A 40 21.29 -27.20 14.83
N ASN A 41 20.70 -28.22 15.48
CA ASN A 41 21.06 -29.63 15.33
C ASN A 41 22.49 -29.95 15.81
N THR A 42 23.02 -29.23 16.80
CA THR A 42 24.35 -29.57 17.37
C THR A 42 24.29 -30.87 18.19
N PRO A 43 25.38 -31.65 18.24
CA PRO A 43 25.43 -32.80 19.13
C PRO A 43 25.28 -32.39 20.60
N GLY A 44 24.39 -33.04 21.36
CA GLY A 44 24.15 -32.66 22.75
C GLY A 44 22.91 -33.33 23.36
N ARG A 45 22.44 -32.79 24.48
CA ARG A 45 21.32 -33.35 25.25
C ARG A 45 20.44 -32.27 25.93
N SER A 46 20.49 -31.04 25.50
CA SER A 46 19.74 -29.95 26.13
C SER A 46 18.35 -29.77 25.58
N LEU A 47 18.15 -30.02 24.27
CA LEU A 47 16.85 -29.88 23.62
C LEU A 47 16.07 -31.18 23.61
N TYR A 48 14.82 -31.12 24.07
CA TYR A 48 13.89 -32.25 24.16
C TYR A 48 12.64 -31.97 23.35
N VAL A 49 12.38 -32.78 22.32
CA VAL A 49 11.13 -32.71 21.55
C VAL A 49 10.25 -33.92 21.98
N ARG A 50 9.02 -33.62 22.37
CA ARG A 50 8.07 -34.67 22.75
C ARG A 50 7.50 -35.35 21.50
N LEU A 51 7.68 -36.64 21.35
CA LEU A 51 7.23 -37.42 20.19
C LEU A 51 5.80 -37.93 20.28
N THR A 52 5.30 -38.14 21.52
CA THR A 52 3.97 -38.68 21.75
C THR A 52 3.22 -37.85 22.77
N GLY A 53 1.91 -37.65 22.54
CA GLY A 53 1.07 -36.85 23.43
C GLY A 53 -0.28 -36.50 22.79
N PRO A 54 -1.16 -35.78 23.49
CA PRO A 54 -2.38 -35.28 22.91
C PRO A 54 -2.08 -34.26 21.79
N SER A 55 -3.10 -33.95 20.98
CA SER A 55 -2.97 -32.99 19.88
C SER A 55 -2.90 -31.51 20.31
N ARG A 56 -3.21 -31.21 21.58
CA ARG A 56 -3.23 -29.83 22.15
C ARG A 56 -2.81 -29.85 23.63
N GLY A 57 -2.38 -28.70 24.12
CA GLY A 57 -2.00 -28.44 25.51
C GLY A 57 -0.51 -28.62 25.79
N LYS A 58 -0.10 -28.38 27.06
CA LYS A 58 1.30 -28.42 27.49
C LYS A 58 2.01 -29.76 27.27
N GLY A 59 1.25 -30.89 27.21
CA GLY A 59 1.77 -32.22 26.96
C GLY A 59 1.65 -32.70 25.52
N ALA A 60 1.33 -31.81 24.57
CA ALA A 60 1.13 -32.19 23.18
C ALA A 60 2.39 -32.74 22.51
N ALA A 61 2.21 -33.67 21.58
CA ALA A 61 3.28 -34.12 20.70
C ALA A 61 3.81 -32.94 19.88
N GLY A 62 5.11 -32.92 19.57
CA GLY A 62 5.77 -31.82 18.84
C GLY A 62 6.14 -30.61 19.69
N LYS A 63 5.81 -30.57 20.98
CA LYS A 63 6.33 -29.51 21.86
C LYS A 63 7.77 -29.82 22.23
N TRP A 64 8.60 -28.77 22.21
CA TRP A 64 10.00 -28.88 22.57
C TRP A 64 10.40 -27.84 23.63
N THR A 65 11.47 -28.13 24.32
CA THR A 65 12.12 -27.24 25.28
C THR A 65 13.61 -27.49 25.25
N ASP A 66 14.38 -26.40 25.20
CA ASP A 66 15.83 -26.45 25.43
C ASP A 66 16.12 -26.09 26.89
N ALA A 67 16.68 -27.05 27.62
CA ALA A 67 17.00 -26.87 29.04
C ALA A 67 18.23 -25.97 29.28
N ALA A 68 19.06 -25.70 28.25
CA ALA A 68 20.20 -24.82 28.36
C ALA A 68 19.82 -23.34 28.20
N THR A 69 18.92 -23.03 27.28
CA THR A 69 18.49 -21.65 26.99
C THR A 69 17.16 -21.27 27.64
N GLY A 70 16.33 -22.26 27.99
CA GLY A 70 14.95 -22.07 28.44
C GLY A 70 13.94 -21.81 27.32
N GLU A 71 14.39 -21.81 26.07
CA GLU A 71 13.53 -21.66 24.91
C GLU A 71 12.60 -22.85 24.74
N HIS A 72 11.43 -22.61 24.18
CA HIS A 72 10.41 -23.63 23.96
C HIS A 72 9.46 -23.23 22.84
N GLY A 73 8.86 -24.21 22.22
CA GLY A 73 7.94 -23.96 21.11
C GLY A 73 7.20 -25.21 20.63
N ASP A 74 6.73 -25.13 19.40
CA ASP A 74 6.21 -26.28 18.67
C ASP A 74 7.07 -26.59 17.44
N LEU A 75 6.63 -27.55 16.59
CA LEU A 75 7.43 -27.96 15.44
C LEU A 75 7.52 -26.90 14.34
N LEU A 76 6.58 -25.94 14.27
CA LEU A 76 6.75 -24.79 13.36
C LEU A 76 7.86 -23.87 13.85
N ASP A 77 7.88 -23.56 15.16
CA ASP A 77 8.94 -22.76 15.76
C ASP A 77 10.32 -23.44 15.59
N LEU A 78 10.37 -24.74 15.74
CA LEU A 78 11.58 -25.53 15.56
C LEU A 78 12.11 -25.47 14.12
N ILE A 79 11.23 -25.67 13.12
CA ILE A 79 11.59 -25.58 11.71
C ILE A 79 12.07 -24.16 11.36
N ALA A 80 11.38 -23.13 11.86
CA ALA A 80 11.76 -21.74 11.64
C ALA A 80 13.16 -21.45 12.19
N ALA A 81 13.42 -21.86 13.43
CA ALA A 81 14.73 -21.68 14.07
C ALA A 81 15.83 -22.47 13.34
N ASN A 82 15.62 -23.77 13.10
CA ASN A 82 16.62 -24.64 12.46
C ASN A 82 17.05 -24.17 11.06
N LEU A 83 16.12 -23.62 10.27
CA LEU A 83 16.39 -23.13 8.92
C LEU A 83 16.60 -21.61 8.84
N ASN A 84 16.63 -20.91 9.97
CA ASN A 84 16.75 -19.44 10.05
C ASN A 84 15.69 -18.72 9.20
N LEU A 85 14.44 -19.18 9.22
CA LEU A 85 13.35 -18.58 8.46
C LEU A 85 12.81 -17.36 9.19
N SER A 86 12.81 -16.20 8.53
CA SER A 86 12.42 -14.92 9.13
C SER A 86 10.94 -14.62 9.04
N THR A 87 10.18 -15.33 8.18
CA THR A 87 8.75 -15.08 8.00
C THR A 87 7.91 -16.32 8.30
N LEU A 88 6.73 -16.09 8.90
CA LEU A 88 5.75 -17.17 9.12
C LEU A 88 5.34 -17.83 7.80
N ARG A 89 5.30 -17.10 6.70
CA ARG A 89 4.96 -17.63 5.38
C ARG A 89 5.95 -18.71 4.94
N ASP A 90 7.25 -18.43 5.04
CA ASP A 90 8.31 -19.37 4.64
C ASP A 90 8.28 -20.61 5.52
N THR A 91 8.04 -20.45 6.82
CA THR A 91 7.86 -21.56 7.76
C THR A 91 6.67 -22.46 7.38
N LEU A 92 5.53 -21.86 7.03
CA LEU A 92 4.35 -22.61 6.61
C LEU A 92 4.56 -23.31 5.26
N ASP A 93 5.28 -22.69 4.33
CA ASP A 93 5.61 -23.28 3.03
C ASP A 93 6.57 -24.47 3.21
N GLU A 94 7.56 -24.37 4.10
CA GLU A 94 8.46 -25.46 4.45
C GLU A 94 7.71 -26.62 5.13
N ALA A 95 6.85 -26.31 6.09
CA ALA A 95 6.02 -27.32 6.76
C ALA A 95 5.12 -28.10 5.77
N ARG A 96 4.55 -27.41 4.77
CA ARG A 96 3.78 -28.06 3.70
C ARG A 96 4.66 -28.93 2.82
N ARG A 97 5.86 -28.44 2.47
CA ARG A 97 6.83 -29.20 1.68
C ARG A 97 7.21 -30.50 2.41
N PHE A 98 7.52 -30.41 3.69
CA PHE A 98 7.84 -31.59 4.52
C PHE A 98 6.69 -32.60 4.52
N LEU A 99 5.46 -32.11 4.73
CA LEU A 99 4.26 -32.97 4.77
C LEU A 99 3.80 -33.44 3.38
N SER A 100 4.50 -33.11 2.30
CA SER A 100 4.12 -33.35 0.91
C SER A 100 2.69 -32.86 0.58
N LEU A 101 2.26 -31.81 1.25
CA LEU A 101 0.95 -31.20 1.03
C LEU A 101 1.05 -30.29 -0.20
N PRO A 102 0.03 -30.32 -1.09
CA PRO A 102 0.00 -29.35 -2.17
C PRO A 102 0.06 -27.95 -1.58
N ARG A 103 0.86 -27.09 -2.21
CA ARG A 103 0.83 -25.66 -1.88
C ARG A 103 -0.62 -25.22 -2.03
N PRO A 104 -1.24 -24.57 -1.01
CA PRO A 104 -2.55 -24.00 -1.24
C PRO A 104 -2.40 -23.16 -2.50
N GLU A 105 -3.18 -23.47 -3.53
CA GLU A 105 -3.35 -22.47 -4.58
C GLU A 105 -3.64 -21.15 -3.86
N PRO A 106 -2.92 -20.05 -4.18
CA PRO A 106 -3.26 -18.74 -3.64
C PRO A 106 -4.75 -18.65 -3.84
N PRO A 107 -5.56 -18.43 -2.76
CA PRO A 107 -7.00 -18.60 -2.81
C PRO A 107 -7.41 -17.95 -4.10
N ALA A 108 -7.96 -18.79 -5.02
CA ALA A 108 -8.29 -18.31 -6.37
C ALA A 108 -8.96 -17.02 -6.06
N ARG A 109 -8.33 -15.89 -6.41
CA ARG A 109 -8.80 -14.56 -6.00
C ARG A 109 -10.26 -14.67 -6.26
N GLN A 110 -11.04 -15.01 -5.21
CA GLN A 110 -12.49 -14.92 -5.34
C GLN A 110 -12.60 -13.53 -5.89
N PRO A 111 -13.13 -13.34 -7.09
CA PRO A 111 -13.29 -12.01 -7.61
C PRO A 111 -13.96 -11.34 -6.44
N GLN A 112 -13.18 -10.56 -5.66
CA GLN A 112 -13.72 -9.75 -4.57
C GLN A 112 -14.83 -9.09 -5.29
N SER A 113 -16.09 -9.41 -4.91
CA SER A 113 -17.28 -8.92 -5.64
C SER A 113 -16.94 -7.50 -5.94
N PRO A 114 -16.66 -7.15 -7.20
CA PRO A 114 -15.86 -5.98 -7.48
C PRO A 114 -16.57 -4.87 -6.77
N ALA A 115 -15.92 -4.25 -5.78
CA ALA A 115 -16.50 -3.20 -4.95
C ALA A 115 -17.20 -2.33 -5.93
N VAL A 116 -18.52 -2.31 -5.95
CA VAL A 116 -19.43 -2.02 -7.06
C VAL A 116 -18.71 -1.15 -8.08
N ARG A 117 -18.10 -1.75 -9.09
CA ARG A 117 -17.33 -1.02 -10.10
C ARG A 117 -18.37 -0.14 -10.72
N GLY A 118 -18.37 1.16 -10.36
CA GLY A 118 -19.27 2.07 -10.99
C GLY A 118 -19.13 1.80 -12.48
N SER A 119 -20.21 1.46 -13.16
CA SER A 119 -20.10 1.11 -14.56
C SER A 119 -19.35 2.23 -15.29
N PRO A 120 -18.60 1.97 -16.35
CA PRO A 120 -17.96 3.04 -17.13
C PRO A 120 -18.94 4.15 -17.53
N GLU A 121 -20.22 3.81 -17.68
CA GLU A 121 -21.31 4.75 -17.93
C GLU A 121 -21.58 5.65 -16.71
N ALA A 122 -21.60 5.06 -15.50
CA ALA A 122 -21.81 5.84 -14.25
C ALA A 122 -20.65 6.79 -14.00
N VAL A 123 -19.41 6.36 -14.26
CA VAL A 123 -18.21 7.21 -14.19
C VAL A 123 -18.33 8.39 -15.16
N ARG A 124 -18.64 8.13 -16.44
CA ARG A 124 -18.82 9.18 -17.46
C ARG A 124 -19.95 10.14 -17.10
N ARG A 125 -21.06 9.62 -16.59
CA ARG A 125 -22.21 10.43 -16.16
C ARG A 125 -21.82 11.35 -15.00
N LEU A 126 -21.19 10.80 -13.94
CA LEU A 126 -20.77 11.60 -12.80
C LEU A 126 -19.79 12.71 -13.22
N TRP A 127 -18.81 12.36 -14.06
CA TRP A 127 -17.86 13.35 -14.57
C TRP A 127 -18.53 14.44 -15.40
N ALA A 128 -19.50 14.08 -16.24
CA ALA A 128 -20.24 15.02 -17.07
C ALA A 128 -21.13 15.98 -16.26
N MET A 129 -21.61 15.57 -15.09
CA MET A 129 -22.40 16.41 -14.18
C MET A 129 -21.55 17.42 -13.41
N GLY A 130 -20.22 17.26 -13.39
CA GLY A 130 -19.30 18.21 -12.77
C GLY A 130 -19.16 19.47 -13.61
N GLN A 131 -18.99 20.62 -12.95
CA GLN A 131 -18.71 21.93 -13.54
C GLN A 131 -17.28 22.39 -13.21
N PRO A 132 -16.72 23.38 -13.90
CA PRO A 132 -15.42 23.97 -13.55
C PRO A 132 -15.37 24.38 -12.07
N ILE A 133 -14.19 24.28 -11.47
CA ILE A 133 -14.00 24.61 -10.03
C ILE A 133 -14.05 26.11 -9.74
N ALA A 134 -13.83 26.97 -10.73
CA ALA A 134 -13.79 28.42 -10.58
C ALA A 134 -15.07 28.99 -9.94
N GLY A 135 -14.94 29.78 -8.88
CA GLY A 135 -16.05 30.37 -8.13
C GLY A 135 -16.85 29.40 -7.29
N THR A 136 -16.37 28.18 -7.08
CA THR A 136 -17.08 27.13 -6.34
C THR A 136 -16.45 26.82 -4.98
N LEU A 137 -17.16 26.02 -4.16
CA LEU A 137 -16.65 25.50 -2.90
C LEU A 137 -15.35 24.69 -3.08
N ALA A 138 -15.17 24.01 -4.22
CA ALA A 138 -13.93 23.29 -4.51
C ALA A 138 -12.73 24.22 -4.66
N GLU A 139 -12.90 25.39 -5.28
CA GLU A 139 -11.85 26.40 -5.35
C GLU A 139 -11.51 26.96 -3.95
N LEU A 140 -12.53 27.23 -3.12
CA LEU A 140 -12.32 27.67 -1.73
C LEU A 140 -11.56 26.62 -0.92
N TYR A 141 -11.95 25.36 -1.01
CA TYR A 141 -11.27 24.22 -0.36
C TYR A 141 -9.79 24.14 -0.76
N LEU A 142 -9.50 24.19 -2.05
CA LEU A 142 -8.13 24.13 -2.56
C LEU A 142 -7.32 25.35 -2.14
N SER A 143 -7.93 26.54 -2.20
CA SER A 143 -7.28 27.80 -1.80
C SER A 143 -6.93 27.80 -0.30
N ALA A 144 -7.81 27.29 0.56
CA ALA A 144 -7.54 27.14 1.99
C ALA A 144 -6.37 26.19 2.30
N ARG A 145 -6.01 25.32 1.33
CA ARG A 145 -4.85 24.43 1.38
C ARG A 145 -3.61 25.00 0.70
N GLY A 146 -3.62 26.31 0.36
CA GLY A 146 -2.52 26.97 -0.34
C GLY A 146 -2.45 26.66 -1.84
N LEU A 147 -3.41 25.88 -2.36
CA LEU A 147 -3.45 25.41 -3.74
C LEU A 147 -4.20 26.43 -4.60
N LYS A 148 -3.46 27.34 -5.22
CA LYS A 148 -4.00 28.43 -6.03
C LYS A 148 -3.79 28.16 -7.53
N ASP A 149 -4.42 28.96 -8.38
CA ASP A 149 -4.25 28.95 -9.84
C ASP A 149 -4.59 27.63 -10.53
N LEU A 150 -5.54 26.87 -9.94
CA LEU A 150 -6.01 25.58 -10.46
C LEU A 150 -7.25 25.67 -11.35
N ARG A 151 -7.70 26.90 -11.71
CA ARG A 151 -8.94 27.13 -12.50
C ARG A 151 -8.89 26.48 -13.88
N SER A 152 -7.71 26.43 -14.49
CA SER A 152 -7.48 25.83 -15.81
C SER A 152 -7.22 24.32 -15.78
N VAL A 153 -7.19 23.68 -14.61
CA VAL A 153 -6.88 22.25 -14.49
C VAL A 153 -8.09 21.42 -14.88
N SER A 154 -8.09 20.90 -16.11
CA SER A 154 -9.20 20.14 -16.69
C SER A 154 -9.46 18.78 -15.98
N ALA A 155 -8.50 18.31 -15.18
CA ALA A 155 -8.65 17.10 -14.38
C ALA A 155 -9.51 17.30 -13.12
N LEU A 156 -9.89 18.54 -12.77
CA LEU A 156 -10.68 18.87 -11.60
C LEU A 156 -12.03 19.46 -11.99
N ARG A 157 -13.09 19.05 -11.30
CA ARG A 157 -14.44 19.57 -11.42
C ARG A 157 -15.11 19.70 -10.07
N PHE A 158 -16.17 20.46 -10.00
CA PHE A 158 -17.04 20.60 -8.84
C PHE A 158 -18.42 20.02 -9.13
N HIS A 159 -18.97 19.27 -8.17
CA HIS A 159 -20.33 18.79 -8.21
C HIS A 159 -21.10 19.32 -6.99
N PRO A 160 -22.21 20.09 -7.16
CA PRO A 160 -22.87 20.73 -6.03
C PRO A 160 -23.61 19.74 -5.10
N ASN A 161 -24.10 18.62 -5.62
CA ASN A 161 -24.93 17.65 -4.89
C ASN A 161 -24.51 16.21 -5.25
N CYS A 162 -23.25 15.83 -4.96
CA CYS A 162 -22.74 14.49 -5.22
C CYS A 162 -23.26 13.51 -4.18
N TYR A 163 -23.89 12.42 -4.62
CA TYR A 163 -24.41 11.40 -3.72
C TYR A 163 -23.32 10.74 -2.89
N TYR A 164 -23.63 10.57 -1.61
CA TYR A 164 -22.84 9.84 -0.63
C TYR A 164 -23.68 8.70 -0.04
N TRP A 165 -23.13 7.49 -0.09
CA TRP A 165 -23.73 6.31 0.51
C TRP A 165 -22.90 5.95 1.75
N ARG A 166 -23.55 5.98 2.92
CA ARG A 166 -22.95 5.50 4.16
C ARG A 166 -22.72 3.99 4.07
N GLU A 167 -21.67 3.49 4.71
CA GLU A 167 -21.36 2.05 4.71
C GLU A 167 -22.33 1.24 5.58
N ASP A 168 -22.91 1.88 6.57
CA ASP A 168 -23.94 1.36 7.49
C ASP A 168 -25.38 1.56 7.01
N ALA A 169 -25.60 2.20 5.85
CA ALA A 169 -26.93 2.46 5.31
C ALA A 169 -27.62 1.17 4.89
N ASN A 170 -28.91 1.06 5.18
CA ASN A 170 -29.74 -0.02 4.63
C ASN A 170 -29.96 0.17 3.12
N ALA A 171 -30.29 -0.92 2.42
CA ALA A 171 -30.49 -0.89 0.97
C ALA A 171 -31.59 0.08 0.51
N ASN A 172 -32.50 0.46 1.39
CA ASN A 172 -33.63 1.36 1.11
C ASN A 172 -33.40 2.80 1.61
N ASP A 173 -32.30 3.06 2.31
CA ASP A 173 -32.02 4.41 2.80
C ASP A 173 -31.64 5.32 1.61
N PRO A 174 -32.17 6.53 1.52
CA PRO A 174 -31.77 7.45 0.46
C PRO A 174 -30.32 7.91 0.67
N PRO A 175 -29.56 8.12 -0.42
CA PRO A 175 -28.23 8.69 -0.29
C PRO A 175 -28.30 10.12 0.23
N GLU A 176 -27.31 10.51 1.00
CA GLU A 176 -27.04 11.93 1.27
C GLU A 176 -26.51 12.61 0.01
N ALA A 177 -26.63 13.92 -0.08
CA ALA A 177 -26.06 14.72 -1.15
C ALA A 177 -25.19 15.83 -0.56
N TRP A 178 -23.92 15.85 -0.96
CA TRP A 178 -22.93 16.81 -0.50
C TRP A 178 -22.21 17.46 -1.68
N PRO A 179 -21.79 18.72 -1.56
CA PRO A 179 -20.84 19.28 -2.54
C PRO A 179 -19.58 18.44 -2.59
N ALA A 180 -19.00 18.28 -3.78
CA ALA A 180 -17.78 17.48 -3.92
C ALA A 180 -16.81 18.06 -4.96
N LEU A 181 -15.53 17.99 -4.63
CA LEU A 181 -14.45 18.06 -5.61
C LEU A 181 -14.37 16.71 -6.32
N LEU A 182 -14.44 16.74 -7.63
CA LEU A 182 -14.23 15.58 -8.51
C LEU A 182 -12.87 15.67 -9.16
N ALA A 183 -12.10 14.57 -9.12
CA ALA A 183 -10.85 14.45 -9.84
C ALA A 183 -10.91 13.30 -10.85
N LYS A 184 -10.53 13.58 -12.10
CA LYS A 184 -10.57 12.65 -13.23
C LYS A 184 -9.42 11.65 -13.13
N VAL A 185 -9.73 10.36 -13.02
CA VAL A 185 -8.74 9.28 -13.10
C VAL A 185 -8.65 8.79 -14.54
N THR A 186 -7.42 8.67 -15.05
CA THR A 186 -7.17 8.22 -16.43
C THR A 186 -6.11 7.12 -16.48
N ASP A 187 -6.18 6.33 -17.55
CA ASP A 187 -5.09 5.46 -17.98
C ASP A 187 -3.99 6.25 -18.74
N ASN A 188 -2.99 5.55 -19.25
CA ASN A 188 -1.89 6.13 -20.03
C ASN A 188 -2.32 6.66 -21.42
N ALA A 189 -3.50 6.28 -21.92
CA ALA A 189 -4.09 6.79 -23.16
C ALA A 189 -5.07 7.95 -22.89
N GLU A 190 -5.08 8.52 -21.67
CA GLU A 190 -5.95 9.61 -21.21
C GLU A 190 -7.46 9.25 -21.19
N ASN A 191 -7.82 7.98 -21.34
CA ASN A 191 -9.21 7.56 -21.22
C ASN A 191 -9.70 7.74 -19.79
N LEU A 192 -10.91 8.23 -19.62
CA LEU A 192 -11.56 8.33 -18.33
C LEU A 192 -11.89 6.94 -17.79
N THR A 193 -11.21 6.51 -16.74
CA THR A 193 -11.37 5.19 -16.12
C THR A 193 -12.00 5.24 -14.75
N GLY A 194 -11.94 6.39 -14.07
CA GLY A 194 -12.52 6.59 -12.77
C GLY A 194 -12.71 8.06 -12.40
N VAL A 195 -13.43 8.29 -11.31
CA VAL A 195 -13.58 9.61 -10.68
C VAL A 195 -13.36 9.47 -9.19
N HIS A 196 -12.42 10.25 -8.67
CA HIS A 196 -12.25 10.42 -7.23
C HIS A 196 -13.15 11.57 -6.75
N ARG A 197 -13.81 11.38 -5.63
CA ARG A 197 -14.72 12.35 -4.99
C ARG A 197 -14.17 12.70 -3.62
N THR A 198 -14.03 13.98 -3.35
CA THR A 198 -13.79 14.51 -2.01
C THR A 198 -15.02 15.34 -1.65
N TRP A 199 -15.83 14.87 -0.70
CA TRP A 199 -17.01 15.61 -0.25
C TRP A 199 -16.59 16.76 0.66
N LEU A 200 -17.23 17.89 0.48
CA LEU A 200 -16.88 19.17 1.11
C LEU A 200 -18.01 19.64 2.02
N ASP A 201 -17.63 20.24 3.12
CA ASP A 201 -18.56 20.91 4.03
C ASP A 201 -18.82 22.35 3.53
N PRO A 202 -20.07 22.70 3.20
CA PRO A 202 -20.40 24.03 2.71
C PRO A 202 -20.23 25.15 3.77
N GLN A 203 -20.12 24.80 5.06
CA GLN A 203 -19.97 25.77 6.14
C GLN A 203 -18.51 26.14 6.40
N THR A 204 -17.61 25.16 6.31
CA THR A 204 -16.20 25.32 6.64
C THR A 204 -15.27 25.43 5.44
N ALA A 205 -15.76 25.08 4.25
CA ALA A 205 -14.98 24.89 3.03
C ALA A 205 -13.81 23.87 3.22
N ASP A 206 -13.95 22.93 4.14
CA ASP A 206 -13.06 21.79 4.33
C ASP A 206 -13.76 20.49 3.94
N LYS A 207 -13.12 19.34 4.19
CA LYS A 207 -13.73 18.03 3.96
C LYS A 207 -15.00 17.87 4.81
N ALA A 208 -16.03 17.29 4.23
CA ALA A 208 -17.28 17.01 4.93
C ALA A 208 -17.03 16.07 6.13
N PRO A 209 -17.82 16.17 7.21
CA PRO A 209 -17.73 15.31 8.39
C PRO A 209 -18.32 13.91 8.08
N LEU A 210 -17.77 13.25 7.06
CA LEU A 210 -18.15 11.94 6.56
C LEU A 210 -17.01 10.96 6.73
N ASP A 211 -17.30 9.71 6.98
CA ASP A 211 -16.32 8.64 7.05
C ASP A 211 -16.70 7.49 6.09
N PRO A 212 -15.86 7.25 5.07
CA PRO A 212 -14.76 8.11 4.60
C PRO A 212 -15.28 9.34 3.83
N ASN A 213 -14.61 10.49 3.98
CA ASN A 213 -14.95 11.73 3.25
C ASN A 213 -14.38 11.77 1.83
N ARG A 214 -13.72 10.69 1.40
CA ARG A 214 -13.18 10.49 0.04
C ARG A 214 -13.50 9.09 -0.44
N LYS A 215 -14.00 8.96 -1.65
CA LYS A 215 -14.19 7.66 -2.32
C LYS A 215 -13.93 7.82 -3.82
N ALA A 216 -13.32 6.80 -4.40
CA ALA A 216 -13.18 6.72 -5.85
C ALA A 216 -14.18 5.72 -6.44
N MET A 217 -14.50 5.91 -7.71
CA MET A 217 -15.40 5.06 -8.50
C MET A 217 -14.75 4.77 -9.85
N GLY A 218 -14.88 3.54 -10.32
CA GLY A 218 -14.35 3.09 -11.61
C GLY A 218 -13.16 2.15 -11.48
N ASN A 219 -12.37 2.05 -12.55
CA ASN A 219 -11.14 1.24 -12.60
C ASN A 219 -9.94 2.14 -12.27
N LEU A 220 -9.28 1.87 -11.15
CA LEU A 220 -8.25 2.73 -10.58
C LEU A 220 -6.86 2.09 -10.55
N LEU A 221 -6.78 0.76 -10.62
CA LEU A 221 -5.51 0.05 -10.46
C LEU A 221 -4.56 0.34 -11.62
N GLY A 222 -3.39 0.90 -11.29
CA GLY A 222 -2.41 1.38 -12.28
C GLY A 222 -2.70 2.76 -12.87
N HIS A 223 -3.90 3.31 -12.62
CA HIS A 223 -4.36 4.60 -13.13
C HIS A 223 -4.21 5.70 -12.08
N ALA A 224 -4.30 6.97 -12.49
CA ALA A 224 -4.10 8.11 -11.60
C ALA A 224 -4.86 9.35 -12.06
N VAL A 225 -4.99 10.33 -11.18
CA VAL A 225 -5.34 11.70 -11.57
C VAL A 225 -4.10 12.36 -12.16
N ARG A 226 -4.07 12.52 -13.48
CA ARG A 226 -2.91 13.03 -14.22
C ARG A 226 -3.09 14.49 -14.59
N MET A 227 -2.03 15.28 -14.48
CA MET A 227 -1.99 16.69 -14.83
C MET A 227 -0.66 17.03 -15.51
N GLY A 228 -0.73 17.65 -16.66
CA GLY A 228 0.40 17.85 -17.55
C GLY A 228 0.69 16.61 -18.41
N SER A 229 1.40 16.83 -19.51
CA SER A 229 1.81 15.74 -20.41
C SER A 229 3.21 15.27 -20.03
N PRO A 230 3.38 14.01 -19.63
CA PRO A 230 4.70 13.50 -19.27
C PRO A 230 5.63 13.50 -20.48
N THR A 231 6.87 13.88 -20.23
CA THR A 231 8.00 13.72 -21.16
C THR A 231 8.82 12.50 -20.71
N ASP A 232 10.11 12.71 -20.48
CA ASP A 232 10.97 11.71 -19.83
C ASP A 232 10.95 11.82 -18.29
N ILE A 233 10.23 12.84 -17.75
CA ILE A 233 10.04 13.08 -16.32
C ILE A 233 8.55 13.03 -15.98
N LEU A 234 8.23 12.43 -14.84
CA LEU A 234 6.92 12.42 -14.21
C LEU A 234 7.09 12.40 -12.70
N ALA A 235 6.21 13.07 -11.96
CA ALA A 235 6.10 12.84 -10.52
C ALA A 235 4.81 12.07 -10.19
N VAL A 236 4.88 11.15 -9.22
CA VAL A 236 3.74 10.40 -8.72
C VAL A 236 3.73 10.39 -7.20
N GLY A 237 2.57 10.37 -6.60
CA GLY A 237 2.38 10.22 -5.16
C GLY A 237 0.97 9.75 -4.82
N GLU A 238 0.71 9.55 -3.54
CA GLU A 238 -0.60 9.07 -3.10
C GLU A 238 -1.65 10.17 -3.18
N GLY A 239 -1.45 11.28 -2.45
CA GLY A 239 -2.46 12.29 -2.22
C GLY A 239 -2.64 13.28 -3.37
N LEU A 240 -3.90 13.63 -3.69
CA LEU A 240 -4.18 14.68 -4.68
C LEU A 240 -3.60 16.03 -4.24
N GLU A 241 -3.82 16.43 -2.99
CA GLU A 241 -3.33 17.69 -2.43
C GLU A 241 -1.79 17.73 -2.37
N THR A 242 -1.15 16.61 -2.01
CA THR A 242 0.30 16.40 -2.05
C THR A 242 0.86 16.66 -3.45
N MET A 243 0.27 16.04 -4.46
CA MET A 243 0.74 16.19 -5.84
C MET A 243 0.48 17.59 -6.43
N LEU A 244 -0.64 18.21 -6.07
CA LEU A 244 -0.91 19.61 -6.44
C LEU A 244 0.09 20.57 -5.79
N SER A 245 0.55 20.30 -4.56
CA SER A 245 1.58 21.10 -3.90
C SER A 245 2.93 21.01 -4.62
N LEU A 246 3.32 19.80 -5.04
CA LEU A 246 4.53 19.62 -5.87
C LEU A 246 4.43 20.32 -7.23
N ARG A 247 3.25 20.31 -7.87
CA ARG A 247 3.02 21.01 -9.11
C ARG A 247 3.21 22.54 -8.98
N LEU A 248 2.84 23.11 -7.82
CA LEU A 248 3.10 24.52 -7.52
C LEU A 248 4.58 24.78 -7.23
N ALA A 249 5.28 23.85 -6.60
CA ALA A 249 6.71 23.97 -6.32
C ALA A 249 7.55 23.90 -7.59
N PHE A 250 7.16 23.07 -8.54
CA PHE A 250 7.91 22.79 -9.76
C PHE A 250 7.11 23.19 -11.00
N ALA A 251 7.54 24.30 -11.63
CA ALA A 251 6.89 24.77 -12.84
C ALA A 251 6.94 23.69 -13.94
N GLY A 252 5.79 23.43 -14.55
CA GLY A 252 5.69 22.52 -15.68
C GLY A 252 5.90 21.02 -15.39
N LEU A 253 6.14 20.60 -14.13
CA LEU A 253 6.28 19.19 -13.79
C LEU A 253 4.95 18.44 -14.01
N PRO A 254 4.93 17.43 -14.88
CA PRO A 254 3.77 16.55 -14.98
C PRO A 254 3.62 15.74 -13.70
N ILE A 255 2.39 15.64 -13.20
CA ILE A 255 2.10 14.93 -11.97
C ILE A 255 1.02 13.86 -12.14
N ALA A 256 1.05 12.85 -11.27
CA ALA A 256 0.03 11.83 -11.15
C ALA A 256 -0.28 11.57 -9.66
N ALA A 257 -1.56 11.65 -9.27
CA ALA A 257 -2.01 11.25 -7.94
C ALA A 257 -2.67 9.87 -8.01
N ALA A 258 -2.08 8.88 -7.33
CA ALA A 258 -2.54 7.50 -7.35
C ALA A 258 -3.73 7.22 -6.40
N LEU A 259 -4.01 8.12 -5.46
CA LEU A 259 -5.17 8.17 -4.56
C LEU A 259 -5.13 7.19 -3.36
N SER A 260 -4.19 6.26 -3.32
CA SER A 260 -3.88 5.43 -2.16
C SER A 260 -2.51 4.79 -2.31
N SER A 261 -1.90 4.35 -1.19
CA SER A 261 -0.61 3.64 -1.18
C SER A 261 -0.64 2.36 -2.02
N ASN A 262 -1.74 1.60 -1.98
CA ASN A 262 -1.90 0.41 -2.82
C ASN A 262 -1.95 0.73 -4.32
N HIS A 263 -2.58 1.83 -4.71
CA HIS A 263 -2.60 2.27 -6.10
C HIS A 263 -1.26 2.87 -6.51
N LEU A 264 -0.54 3.54 -5.60
CA LEU A 264 0.82 4.02 -5.84
C LEU A 264 1.77 2.85 -6.12
N ALA A 265 1.73 1.80 -5.30
CA ALA A 265 2.51 0.57 -5.53
C ALA A 265 2.21 -0.11 -6.89
N ALA A 266 0.98 0.03 -7.37
CA ALA A 266 0.53 -0.52 -8.65
C ALA A 266 0.59 0.46 -9.82
N PHE A 267 1.08 1.69 -9.60
CA PHE A 267 1.08 2.75 -10.62
C PHE A 267 1.83 2.34 -11.87
N ASP A 268 1.25 2.68 -13.02
CA ASP A 268 1.82 2.38 -14.34
C ASP A 268 2.24 3.69 -15.03
N PRO A 269 3.55 4.00 -15.09
CA PRO A 269 4.03 5.22 -15.71
C PRO A 269 3.83 5.18 -17.23
N SER A 270 3.65 6.35 -17.83
CA SER A 270 3.49 6.47 -19.28
C SER A 270 4.75 6.03 -20.01
N VAL A 271 4.59 5.47 -21.21
CA VAL A 271 5.70 5.10 -22.08
C VAL A 271 6.57 6.32 -22.38
N GLY A 272 7.89 6.16 -22.25
CA GLY A 272 8.86 7.23 -22.45
C GLY A 272 9.32 7.93 -21.17
N VAL A 273 8.64 7.75 -20.05
CA VAL A 273 9.12 8.22 -18.74
C VAL A 273 10.37 7.43 -18.36
N ARG A 274 11.45 8.13 -18.07
CA ARG A 274 12.73 7.56 -17.64
C ARG A 274 13.08 7.92 -16.19
N ARG A 275 12.54 9.02 -15.70
CA ARG A 275 12.73 9.52 -14.35
C ARG A 275 11.37 9.70 -13.68
N LEU A 276 11.11 8.89 -12.68
CA LEU A 276 9.88 8.94 -11.91
C LEU A 276 10.20 9.45 -10.50
N TYR A 277 9.87 10.70 -10.23
CA TYR A 277 9.91 11.25 -8.88
C TYR A 277 8.72 10.73 -8.09
N VAL A 278 8.99 10.07 -6.96
CA VAL A 278 7.94 9.49 -6.12
C VAL A 278 7.82 10.30 -4.84
N ALA A 279 6.69 10.99 -4.69
CA ALA A 279 6.33 11.69 -3.46
C ALA A 279 5.92 10.68 -2.40
N ILE A 280 6.69 10.58 -1.34
CA ILE A 280 6.52 9.64 -0.25
C ILE A 280 6.09 10.43 0.98
N ASP A 281 4.85 10.23 1.45
CA ASP A 281 4.40 10.81 2.71
C ASP A 281 5.20 10.20 3.88
N ASN A 282 5.43 10.96 4.96
CA ASN A 282 6.26 10.53 6.10
C ASN A 282 5.52 9.54 7.00
N ASP A 283 5.03 8.44 6.40
CA ASP A 283 4.41 7.33 7.10
C ASP A 283 4.91 5.98 6.58
N GLU A 284 4.57 4.91 7.29
CA GLU A 284 4.97 3.54 6.93
C GLU A 284 4.33 3.10 5.60
N ALA A 285 3.08 3.51 5.34
CA ALA A 285 2.36 3.12 4.13
C ALA A 285 3.00 3.70 2.87
N GLY A 286 3.46 4.97 2.92
CA GLY A 286 4.20 5.61 1.84
C GLY A 286 5.53 4.92 1.55
N GLN A 287 6.28 4.52 2.59
CA GLN A 287 7.54 3.78 2.40
C GLN A 287 7.30 2.41 1.78
N VAL A 288 6.32 1.65 2.27
CA VAL A 288 5.97 0.33 1.73
C VAL A 288 5.54 0.42 0.25
N ALA A 289 4.77 1.45 -0.11
CA ALA A 289 4.36 1.68 -1.49
C ALA A 289 5.56 1.99 -2.40
N PHE A 290 6.50 2.81 -1.93
CA PHE A 290 7.73 3.13 -2.66
C PHE A 290 8.61 1.89 -2.86
N ASP A 291 8.81 1.07 -1.83
CA ASP A 291 9.59 -0.16 -1.90
C ASP A 291 8.96 -1.16 -2.88
N ALA A 292 7.63 -1.29 -2.86
CA ALA A 292 6.91 -2.14 -3.80
C ALA A 292 7.06 -1.66 -5.24
N LEU A 293 6.98 -0.35 -5.47
CA LEU A 293 7.18 0.26 -6.79
C LEU A 293 8.63 0.06 -7.27
N THR A 294 9.62 0.25 -6.38
CA THR A 294 11.04 0.05 -6.66
C THR A 294 11.33 -1.41 -7.05
N ASN A 295 10.79 -2.36 -6.30
CA ASN A 295 10.96 -3.79 -6.61
C ASN A 295 10.31 -4.16 -7.96
N ARG A 296 9.18 -3.53 -8.30
CA ARG A 296 8.47 -3.79 -9.56
C ARG A 296 9.27 -3.33 -10.79
N PHE A 297 10.05 -2.27 -10.67
CA PHE A 297 10.83 -1.69 -11.75
C PHE A 297 12.35 -1.91 -11.62
N ALA A 298 12.78 -2.84 -10.75
CA ALA A 298 14.20 -3.10 -10.49
C ALA A 298 15.01 -3.47 -11.75
N ASP A 299 14.38 -4.19 -12.69
CA ASP A 299 15.01 -4.64 -13.94
C ASP A 299 14.67 -3.75 -15.14
N SER A 300 14.20 -2.52 -14.92
CA SER A 300 13.81 -1.58 -15.97
C SER A 300 14.77 -0.38 -16.06
N ASP A 301 14.72 0.34 -17.18
CA ASP A 301 15.47 1.59 -17.38
C ASP A 301 14.82 2.81 -16.66
N LEU A 302 13.82 2.57 -15.82
CA LEU A 302 13.12 3.62 -15.08
C LEU A 302 13.87 3.96 -13.79
N HIS A 303 14.32 5.20 -13.66
CA HIS A 303 14.91 5.70 -12.43
C HIS A 303 13.83 6.19 -11.47
N LEU A 304 13.67 5.51 -10.34
CA LEU A 304 12.78 5.96 -9.26
C LEU A 304 13.56 6.85 -8.29
N LEU A 305 13.04 8.05 -8.08
CA LEU A 305 13.68 9.13 -7.33
C LEU A 305 12.75 9.55 -6.19
N PRO A 306 13.08 9.24 -4.93
CA PRO A 306 12.22 9.59 -3.81
C PRO A 306 12.23 11.09 -3.55
N LEU A 307 11.05 11.68 -3.32
CA LEU A 307 10.86 13.01 -2.76
C LEU A 307 10.22 12.87 -1.38
N ARG A 308 10.82 13.49 -0.37
CA ARG A 308 10.36 13.45 1.01
C ARG A 308 10.02 14.83 1.52
N PRO A 309 8.86 15.00 2.17
CA PRO A 309 8.48 16.27 2.78
C PRO A 309 9.30 16.55 4.04
N MET A 310 9.27 17.78 4.51
CA MET A 310 9.79 18.19 5.84
C MET A 310 8.89 17.74 6.98
N LEU A 311 7.58 17.75 6.73
CA LEU A 311 6.53 17.40 7.68
C LEU A 311 5.88 16.07 7.28
N ASP A 312 4.58 15.92 7.52
CA ASP A 312 3.85 14.69 7.26
C ASP A 312 3.65 14.46 5.74
N ASP A 313 3.31 15.53 5.00
CA ASP A 313 3.09 15.52 3.56
C ASP A 313 3.47 16.88 2.92
N PHE A 314 3.55 16.94 1.58
CA PHE A 314 3.92 18.17 0.88
C PHE A 314 2.86 19.28 0.93
N ASN A 315 1.60 18.95 1.20
CA ASN A 315 0.61 19.98 1.45
C ASN A 315 0.76 20.60 2.85
N GLY A 316 1.20 19.80 3.81
CA GLY A 316 1.63 20.27 5.13
C GLY A 316 2.80 21.24 5.03
N ASP A 317 3.83 20.91 4.25
CA ASP A 317 4.98 21.78 3.99
C ASP A 317 4.56 23.08 3.35
N LEU A 318 3.77 23.04 2.29
CA LEU A 318 3.27 24.21 1.58
C LEU A 318 2.50 25.15 2.52
N ARG A 319 1.63 24.61 3.35
CA ARG A 319 0.76 25.38 4.25
C ARG A 319 1.48 25.97 5.45
N LYS A 320 2.47 25.28 6.00
CA LYS A 320 3.16 25.67 7.24
C LYS A 320 4.48 26.40 6.99
N CYS A 321 5.23 25.97 5.98
CA CYS A 321 6.55 26.52 5.67
C CYS A 321 6.55 27.47 4.47
N GLY A 322 5.57 27.35 3.57
CA GLY A 322 5.49 28.14 2.34
C GLY A 322 6.24 27.52 1.18
N ILE A 323 6.02 28.11 0.00
CA ILE A 323 6.50 27.57 -1.30
C ILE A 323 8.03 27.64 -1.43
N ASP A 324 8.65 28.72 -0.93
CA ASP A 324 10.09 28.94 -1.10
C ASP A 324 10.91 28.00 -0.23
N GLU A 325 10.48 27.77 1.02
CA GLU A 325 11.10 26.80 1.91
C GLU A 325 10.93 25.37 1.38
N MET A 326 9.75 25.04 0.88
CA MET A 326 9.47 23.76 0.24
C MET A 326 10.37 23.54 -0.98
N ARG A 327 10.57 24.56 -1.86
CA ARG A 327 11.49 24.49 -2.99
C ARG A 327 12.95 24.31 -2.56
N SER A 328 13.36 25.01 -1.51
CA SER A 328 14.71 24.93 -0.95
C SER A 328 14.99 23.52 -0.41
N HIS A 329 14.03 22.93 0.28
CA HIS A 329 14.12 21.56 0.79
C HIS A 329 14.13 20.50 -0.33
N LEU A 330 13.34 20.70 -1.38
CA LEU A 330 13.24 19.76 -2.50
C LEU A 330 14.44 19.81 -3.45
N ARG A 331 15.10 20.98 -3.57
CA ARG A 331 16.22 21.18 -4.51
C ARG A 331 17.32 20.11 -4.43
N PRO A 332 17.86 19.74 -3.24
CA PRO A 332 18.89 18.71 -3.13
C PRO A 332 18.39 17.28 -3.41
N GLN A 333 17.08 17.07 -3.48
CA GLN A 333 16.47 15.78 -3.78
C GLN A 333 16.25 15.56 -5.29
N LEU A 334 16.43 16.62 -6.10
CA LEU A 334 16.34 16.52 -7.54
C LEU A 334 17.68 16.09 -8.16
N LEU A 335 17.61 15.39 -9.28
CA LEU A 335 18.80 15.21 -10.10
C LEU A 335 19.31 16.56 -10.60
N PRO A 336 20.63 16.80 -10.60
CA PRO A 336 21.20 18.07 -11.04
C PRO A 336 20.76 18.52 -12.44
N VAL A 337 20.53 17.55 -13.34
CA VAL A 337 20.07 17.80 -14.71
C VAL A 337 18.63 18.35 -14.77
N ASP A 338 17.81 18.05 -13.78
CA ASP A 338 16.39 18.44 -13.74
C ASP A 338 16.17 19.78 -13.01
N VAL A 339 17.11 20.18 -12.15
CA VAL A 339 17.02 21.42 -11.35
C VAL A 339 16.75 22.67 -12.20
N PRO A 340 17.46 22.92 -13.33
CA PRO A 340 17.21 24.11 -14.14
C PRO A 340 15.80 24.15 -14.74
N THR A 341 15.24 23.01 -15.09
CA THR A 341 13.91 22.92 -15.70
C THR A 341 12.80 23.02 -14.67
N LEU A 342 12.96 22.33 -13.53
CA LEU A 342 11.88 22.20 -12.51
C LEU A 342 11.82 23.40 -11.57
N LEU A 343 12.96 24.08 -11.34
CA LEU A 343 13.05 25.24 -10.46
C LEU A 343 13.33 26.54 -11.24
N ALA A 344 13.06 26.55 -12.54
CA ALA A 344 13.07 27.80 -13.30
C ALA A 344 12.05 28.77 -12.67
N VAL A 345 12.52 29.91 -12.22
CA VAL A 345 11.65 31.03 -11.84
C VAL A 345 11.06 31.55 -13.16
N GLU A 346 9.74 31.46 -13.32
CA GLU A 346 9.09 32.21 -14.39
C GLU A 346 9.43 33.70 -14.16
N THR A 347 10.34 34.23 -14.94
CA THR A 347 10.54 35.69 -15.03
C THR A 347 9.36 36.21 -15.83
N ASP A 348 8.41 36.85 -15.13
CA ASP A 348 7.33 37.64 -15.72
C ASP A 348 7.88 38.69 -16.71
#